data_046572bde0f7d4cb73f7f195d6437227
#
_entry.id   046572bde0f7d4cb73f7f195d6437227
#
_cell.length_a   1.000
_cell.length_b   1.000
_cell.length_c   1.000
_cell.angle_alpha   90.00
_cell.angle_beta   90.00
_cell.angle_gamma   90.00
#
_symmetry.space_group_name_H-M   'P 1'
#
loop_
_entity.id
_entity.type
_entity.pdbx_description
1 polymer ?
#
loop_
_entity_poly.entity_id
_entity_poly.type
_entity_poly.pdbx_seq_one_letter_code
_entity_poly.pdbx_strand_id
1 'polypeptide(L)'
;MKVIESKIVGKKSQETCEDGLVVTDDFIAVIDGSTSKTPKHLHPDMKNGRYAMVLISEYIREGLRADASVDDFCQGVTEYIYNKVYEPLGVAERLAQHPEERLTASAILYSRARKEVWMVGDCQAIICGKLFENGKPFEEKIAEKRASMIKGGMTPAEARKQIEPLLVEAMLSGQNKTYAVIDGFPIYREGVKVVSLMDEHSMIVLASDGYPVLMPTLAESEEALAKQIANDPQNINSFIATKGIIEGNKSFDDRTYIRITED
;
A
#
# COMPACT_ATOMS: atom_id res chain seq x y z
N MET A 1 -1.31 5.98 23.62
CA MET A 1 -0.73 5.90 22.28
C MET A 1 -0.17 7.26 21.89
N LYS A 2 1.14 7.35 21.59
CA LYS A 2 1.83 8.61 21.29
C LYS A 2 2.57 8.52 19.96
N VAL A 3 2.31 9.45 19.06
CA VAL A 3 3.08 9.60 17.82
C VAL A 3 4.43 10.21 18.13
N ILE A 4 5.53 9.54 17.75
CA ILE A 4 6.90 10.00 17.93
C ILE A 4 7.37 10.78 16.70
N GLU A 5 7.14 10.23 15.52
CA GLU A 5 7.49 10.84 14.24
C GLU A 5 6.60 10.31 13.13
N SER A 6 6.33 11.13 12.12
CA SER A 6 5.56 10.73 10.95
C SER A 6 5.97 11.55 9.72
N LYS A 7 5.79 10.96 8.55
CA LYS A 7 6.05 11.61 7.26
C LYS A 7 5.19 11.00 6.17
N ILE A 8 4.71 11.83 5.26
CA ILE A 8 4.05 11.42 4.02
C ILE A 8 4.60 12.27 2.87
N VAL A 9 5.04 11.65 1.81
CA VAL A 9 5.67 12.33 0.66
C VAL A 9 5.20 11.70 -0.64
N GLY A 10 4.59 12.52 -1.48
CA GLY A 10 4.26 12.12 -2.85
C GLY A 10 5.50 12.02 -3.73
N LYS A 11 5.61 10.95 -4.50
CA LYS A 11 6.71 10.70 -5.46
C LYS A 11 6.90 11.84 -6.45
N LYS A 12 5.83 12.49 -6.87
CA LYS A 12 5.84 13.64 -7.77
C LYS A 12 5.44 14.92 -7.03
N SER A 13 4.25 14.94 -6.47
CA SER A 13 3.70 16.05 -5.69
C SER A 13 2.77 15.53 -4.61
N GLN A 14 2.49 16.36 -3.61
CA GLN A 14 1.59 15.97 -2.53
C GLN A 14 0.13 15.85 -3.01
N GLU A 15 -0.27 16.66 -3.99
CA GLU A 15 -1.62 16.65 -4.56
C GLU A 15 -1.94 15.34 -5.29
N THR A 16 -0.91 14.68 -5.85
CA THR A 16 -1.05 13.42 -6.59
C THR A 16 -0.62 12.20 -5.79
N CYS A 17 -0.27 12.37 -4.53
CA CYS A 17 0.13 11.28 -3.63
C CYS A 17 -1.03 10.29 -3.48
N GLU A 18 -0.76 9.02 -3.69
CA GLU A 18 -1.72 7.92 -3.53
C GLU A 18 -1.67 7.32 -2.12
N ASP A 19 -0.67 7.70 -1.31
CA ASP A 19 -0.55 7.30 0.09
C ASP A 19 -1.39 8.16 1.04
N GLY A 20 -1.80 7.55 2.15
CA GLY A 20 -2.56 8.19 3.23
C GLY A 20 -2.07 7.80 4.62
N LEU A 21 -2.27 8.72 5.56
CA LEU A 21 -2.02 8.52 6.99
C LEU A 21 -3.27 8.90 7.78
N VAL A 22 -3.73 7.99 8.62
CA VAL A 22 -4.83 8.21 9.56
C VAL A 22 -4.32 8.07 10.98
N VAL A 23 -4.64 9.04 11.82
CA VAL A 23 -4.39 9.02 13.26
C VAL A 23 -5.69 9.39 13.94
N THR A 24 -6.22 8.47 14.76
CA THR A 24 -7.38 8.66 15.64
C THR A 24 -7.00 8.23 17.06
N ASP A 25 -7.93 8.32 17.99
CA ASP A 25 -7.71 7.83 19.37
C ASP A 25 -7.62 6.29 19.45
N ASP A 26 -8.26 5.60 18.50
CA ASP A 26 -8.41 4.13 18.51
C ASP A 26 -7.54 3.43 17.45
N PHE A 27 -7.23 4.12 16.34
CA PHE A 27 -6.51 3.53 15.20
C PHE A 27 -5.43 4.44 14.66
N ILE A 28 -4.33 3.83 14.23
CA ILE A 28 -3.34 4.45 13.37
C ILE A 28 -3.21 3.59 12.12
N ALA A 29 -3.28 4.23 10.94
CA ALA A 29 -3.22 3.52 9.67
C ALA A 29 -2.32 4.22 8.65
N VAL A 30 -1.55 3.42 7.91
CA VAL A 30 -0.92 3.80 6.64
C VAL A 30 -1.67 3.11 5.52
N ILE A 31 -2.00 3.86 4.49
CA ILE A 31 -2.75 3.38 3.32
C ILE A 31 -1.92 3.69 2.09
N ASP A 32 -1.70 2.70 1.24
CA ASP A 32 -0.97 2.79 -0.02
C ASP A 32 -1.92 2.51 -1.18
N GLY A 33 -2.27 3.56 -1.90
CA GLY A 33 -3.14 3.49 -3.07
C GLY A 33 -2.42 2.95 -4.29
N SER A 34 -2.90 1.84 -4.83
CA SER A 34 -2.27 1.19 -5.97
C SER A 34 -2.35 2.03 -7.25
N THR A 35 -1.21 2.34 -7.85
CA THR A 35 -1.15 3.06 -9.12
C THR A 35 -1.97 2.33 -10.20
N SER A 36 -2.95 3.04 -10.79
CA SER A 36 -3.87 2.48 -11.79
C SER A 36 -3.14 1.88 -12.98
N LYS A 37 -3.57 0.70 -13.40
CA LYS A 37 -3.12 0.02 -14.62
C LYS A 37 -4.06 0.26 -15.80
N THR A 38 -5.04 1.12 -15.63
CA THR A 38 -6.08 1.48 -16.61
C THR A 38 -6.20 3.00 -16.71
N PRO A 39 -6.54 3.54 -17.90
CA PRO A 39 -6.86 4.96 -18.05
C PRO A 39 -8.24 5.34 -17.48
N LYS A 40 -9.06 4.36 -17.08
CA LYS A 40 -10.40 4.60 -16.53
C LYS A 40 -10.31 4.98 -15.07
N HIS A 41 -10.90 6.11 -14.70
CA HIS A 41 -10.99 6.59 -13.33
C HIS A 41 -12.46 6.67 -12.91
N LEU A 42 -12.71 6.28 -11.64
CA LEU A 42 -14.06 6.31 -11.04
C LEU A 42 -14.37 7.64 -10.34
N HIS A 43 -13.38 8.53 -10.29
CA HIS A 43 -13.53 9.91 -9.82
C HIS A 43 -13.03 10.88 -10.90
N PRO A 44 -13.72 12.02 -11.13
CA PRO A 44 -13.33 12.96 -12.19
C PRO A 44 -11.93 13.56 -12.01
N ASP A 45 -11.51 13.80 -10.77
CA ASP A 45 -10.29 14.55 -10.45
C ASP A 45 -9.19 13.68 -9.78
N MET A 46 -9.46 12.41 -9.50
CA MET A 46 -8.51 11.53 -8.80
C MET A 46 -8.30 10.22 -9.55
N LYS A 47 -7.07 9.72 -9.54
CA LYS A 47 -6.76 8.34 -9.94
C LYS A 47 -7.34 7.35 -8.94
N ASN A 48 -7.59 6.12 -9.40
CA ASN A 48 -8.24 5.09 -8.60
C ASN A 48 -7.50 4.78 -7.28
N GLY A 49 -6.17 4.70 -7.27
CA GLY A 49 -5.39 4.49 -6.05
C GLY A 49 -5.58 5.60 -5.02
N ARG A 50 -5.48 6.86 -5.45
CA ARG A 50 -5.74 8.00 -4.56
C ARG A 50 -7.18 8.01 -4.04
N TYR A 51 -8.15 7.70 -4.89
CA TYR A 51 -9.55 7.67 -4.46
C TYR A 51 -9.82 6.53 -3.48
N ALA A 52 -9.22 5.35 -3.69
CA ALA A 52 -9.24 4.26 -2.74
C ALA A 52 -8.70 4.69 -1.36
N MET A 53 -7.51 5.32 -1.34
CA MET A 53 -6.89 5.84 -0.13
C MET A 53 -7.80 6.83 0.63
N VAL A 54 -8.46 7.74 -0.09
CA VAL A 54 -9.38 8.72 0.53
C VAL A 54 -10.56 8.00 1.19
N LEU A 55 -11.22 7.07 0.48
CA LEU A 55 -12.36 6.32 0.99
C LEU A 55 -12.02 5.45 2.20
N ILE A 56 -10.88 4.78 2.17
CA ILE A 56 -10.39 3.97 3.29
C ILE A 56 -10.10 4.87 4.50
N SER A 57 -9.48 6.04 4.26
CA SER A 57 -9.19 7.02 5.32
C SER A 57 -10.47 7.56 5.96
N GLU A 58 -11.50 7.84 5.17
CA GLU A 58 -12.82 8.26 5.66
C GLU A 58 -13.47 7.15 6.50
N TYR A 59 -13.50 5.91 5.98
CA TYR A 59 -14.07 4.79 6.71
C TYR A 59 -13.40 4.55 8.07
N ILE A 60 -12.07 4.62 8.14
CA ILE A 60 -11.34 4.45 9.41
C ILE A 60 -11.68 5.56 10.41
N ARG A 61 -11.87 6.81 9.94
CA ARG A 61 -12.18 7.94 10.82
C ARG A 61 -13.62 7.97 11.30
N GLU A 62 -14.56 7.59 10.45
CA GLU A 62 -15.98 7.87 10.65
C GLU A 62 -16.84 6.61 10.83
N GLY A 63 -16.40 5.47 10.29
CA GLY A 63 -17.20 4.24 10.25
C GLY A 63 -16.64 3.09 11.07
N LEU A 64 -15.32 3.07 11.36
CA LEU A 64 -14.71 1.94 12.07
C LEU A 64 -14.89 2.11 13.59
N ARG A 65 -15.54 1.13 14.23
CA ARG A 65 -15.74 1.14 15.67
C ARG A 65 -14.45 0.83 16.40
N ALA A 66 -14.23 1.47 17.56
CA ALA A 66 -13.04 1.30 18.40
C ALA A 66 -12.71 -0.17 18.76
N ASP A 67 -13.75 -0.99 18.97
CA ASP A 67 -13.65 -2.41 19.36
C ASP A 67 -13.66 -3.39 18.18
N ALA A 68 -13.69 -2.87 16.92
CA ALA A 68 -13.76 -3.68 15.73
C ALA A 68 -12.64 -4.72 15.65
N SER A 69 -12.97 -5.89 15.12
CA SER A 69 -11.99 -6.91 14.75
C SER A 69 -11.45 -6.64 13.34
N VAL A 70 -10.38 -7.35 12.96
CA VAL A 70 -9.86 -7.31 11.59
C VAL A 70 -10.92 -7.75 10.57
N ASP A 71 -11.79 -8.68 10.93
CA ASP A 71 -12.88 -9.15 10.06
C ASP A 71 -13.95 -8.06 9.90
N ASP A 72 -14.32 -7.35 10.98
CA ASP A 72 -15.21 -6.19 10.92
C ASP A 72 -14.62 -5.09 10.03
N PHE A 73 -13.30 -4.82 10.15
CA PHE A 73 -12.61 -3.88 9.28
C PHE A 73 -12.67 -4.30 7.82
N CYS A 74 -12.30 -5.55 7.51
CA CYS A 74 -12.28 -6.05 6.13
C CYS A 74 -13.67 -6.02 5.49
N GLN A 75 -14.71 -6.44 6.21
CA GLN A 75 -16.09 -6.40 5.73
C GLN A 75 -16.56 -4.96 5.56
N GLY A 76 -16.41 -4.13 6.58
CA GLY A 76 -16.94 -2.78 6.58
C GLY A 76 -16.29 -1.86 5.55
N VAL A 77 -14.96 -1.92 5.36
CA VAL A 77 -14.30 -1.13 4.31
C VAL A 77 -14.69 -1.59 2.90
N THR A 78 -14.90 -2.89 2.71
CA THR A 78 -15.42 -3.44 1.45
C THR A 78 -16.79 -2.87 1.15
N GLU A 79 -17.74 -2.99 2.08
CA GLU A 79 -19.10 -2.48 1.96
C GLU A 79 -19.13 -0.96 1.78
N TYR A 80 -18.26 -0.22 2.48
CA TYR A 80 -18.17 1.23 2.37
C TYR A 80 -17.81 1.69 0.95
N ILE A 81 -16.76 1.10 0.36
CA ILE A 81 -16.35 1.41 -1.02
C ILE A 81 -17.45 1.01 -2.01
N TYR A 82 -18.00 -0.19 -1.87
CA TYR A 82 -19.02 -0.72 -2.76
C TYR A 82 -20.26 0.17 -2.78
N ASN A 83 -20.83 0.46 -1.61
CA ASN A 83 -22.07 1.24 -1.46
C ASN A 83 -21.88 2.73 -1.79
N LYS A 84 -20.69 3.28 -1.54
CA LYS A 84 -20.41 4.71 -1.79
C LYS A 84 -20.06 5.00 -3.25
N VAL A 85 -19.51 4.01 -3.98
CA VAL A 85 -19.00 4.26 -5.33
C VAL A 85 -19.56 3.27 -6.36
N TYR A 86 -19.41 1.97 -6.17
CA TYR A 86 -19.69 1.00 -7.23
C TYR A 86 -21.18 0.84 -7.53
N GLU A 87 -21.99 0.78 -6.49
CA GLU A 87 -23.45 0.67 -6.61
C GLU A 87 -24.07 1.95 -7.23
N PRO A 88 -23.79 3.17 -6.73
CA PRO A 88 -24.35 4.40 -7.29
C PRO A 88 -23.92 4.67 -8.74
N LEU A 89 -22.69 4.27 -9.11
CA LEU A 89 -22.20 4.40 -10.48
C LEU A 89 -22.71 3.30 -11.43
N GLY A 90 -23.35 2.23 -10.91
CA GLY A 90 -23.80 1.10 -11.69
C GLY A 90 -22.68 0.29 -12.35
N VAL A 91 -21.49 0.28 -11.74
CA VAL A 91 -20.29 -0.35 -12.33
C VAL A 91 -19.91 -1.68 -11.70
N ALA A 92 -20.63 -2.13 -10.67
CA ALA A 92 -20.29 -3.31 -9.87
C ALA A 92 -20.12 -4.58 -10.70
N GLU A 93 -21.06 -4.88 -11.63
CA GLU A 93 -20.97 -6.06 -12.51
C GLU A 93 -19.74 -6.05 -13.40
N ARG A 94 -19.40 -4.86 -13.95
CA ARG A 94 -18.18 -4.70 -14.75
C ARG A 94 -16.95 -4.93 -13.90
N LEU A 95 -16.88 -4.30 -12.73
CA LEU A 95 -15.71 -4.39 -11.83
C LEU A 95 -15.53 -5.79 -11.23
N ALA A 96 -16.60 -6.59 -11.15
CA ALA A 96 -16.49 -8.00 -10.77
C ALA A 96 -15.61 -8.79 -11.75
N GLN A 97 -15.67 -8.44 -13.05
CA GLN A 97 -14.90 -9.08 -14.13
C GLN A 97 -13.58 -8.37 -14.46
N HIS A 98 -13.41 -7.11 -14.01
CA HIS A 98 -12.28 -6.24 -14.31
C HIS A 98 -11.60 -5.72 -13.04
N PRO A 99 -10.90 -6.58 -12.26
CA PRO A 99 -10.21 -6.15 -11.03
C PRO A 99 -9.17 -5.05 -11.27
N GLU A 100 -8.59 -4.97 -12.47
CA GLU A 100 -7.63 -3.93 -12.87
C GLU A 100 -8.24 -2.51 -12.96
N GLU A 101 -9.58 -2.41 -13.02
CA GLU A 101 -10.31 -1.14 -13.06
C GLU A 101 -10.81 -0.70 -11.68
N ARG A 102 -10.67 -1.53 -10.62
CA ARG A 102 -11.16 -1.25 -9.27
C ARG A 102 -10.35 -0.15 -8.56
N LEU A 103 -10.98 0.42 -7.55
CA LEU A 103 -10.29 1.23 -6.53
C LEU A 103 -9.47 0.28 -5.66
N THR A 104 -8.16 0.28 -5.80
CA THR A 104 -7.31 -0.70 -5.12
C THR A 104 -6.30 -0.01 -4.22
N ALA A 105 -6.15 -0.52 -2.99
CA ALA A 105 -5.13 -0.08 -2.05
C ALA A 105 -4.69 -1.21 -1.12
N SER A 106 -3.48 -1.06 -0.57
CA SER A 106 -3.01 -1.78 0.61
C SER A 106 -3.21 -0.91 1.84
N ALA A 107 -3.38 -1.52 3.00
CA ALA A 107 -3.42 -0.79 4.27
C ALA A 107 -2.79 -1.60 5.39
N ILE A 108 -2.13 -0.88 6.30
CA ILE A 108 -1.67 -1.42 7.57
C ILE A 108 -2.23 -0.57 8.69
N LEU A 109 -2.89 -1.21 9.67
CA LEU A 109 -3.54 -0.54 10.79
C LEU A 109 -3.04 -1.08 12.12
N TYR A 110 -2.80 -0.20 13.07
CA TYR A 110 -2.73 -0.55 14.49
C TYR A 110 -4.07 -0.29 15.15
N SER A 111 -4.64 -1.31 15.81
CA SER A 111 -5.84 -1.21 16.66
C SER A 111 -5.44 -1.17 18.13
N ARG A 112 -5.75 -0.05 18.80
CA ARG A 112 -5.43 0.16 20.21
C ARG A 112 -6.21 -0.81 21.11
N ALA A 113 -7.52 -0.96 20.88
CA ALA A 113 -8.37 -1.82 21.70
C ALA A 113 -7.99 -3.30 21.59
N ARG A 114 -7.52 -3.75 20.41
CA ARG A 114 -7.11 -5.13 20.17
C ARG A 114 -5.63 -5.37 20.47
N LYS A 115 -4.81 -4.31 20.58
CA LYS A 115 -3.33 -4.41 20.60
C LYS A 115 -2.82 -5.28 19.44
N GLU A 116 -3.31 -4.99 18.23
CA GLU A 116 -3.00 -5.75 17.04
C GLU A 116 -2.60 -4.81 15.89
N VAL A 117 -1.68 -5.28 15.05
CA VAL A 117 -1.40 -4.68 13.74
C VAL A 117 -2.02 -5.58 12.66
N TRP A 118 -2.87 -5.00 11.82
CA TRP A 118 -3.53 -5.66 10.71
C TRP A 118 -2.91 -5.23 9.40
N MET A 119 -2.52 -6.19 8.56
CA MET A 119 -1.87 -5.95 7.27
C MET A 119 -2.72 -6.52 6.14
N VAL A 120 -3.30 -5.64 5.32
CA VAL A 120 -4.03 -5.98 4.10
C VAL A 120 -3.23 -5.44 2.92
N GLY A 121 -2.56 -6.32 2.16
CA GLY A 121 -1.62 -5.93 1.12
C GLY A 121 -0.19 -5.79 1.64
N ASP A 122 0.65 -5.01 0.94
CA ASP A 122 2.11 -5.01 1.00
C ASP A 122 2.77 -3.88 1.80
N CYS A 123 2.01 -3.16 2.61
CA CYS A 123 2.59 -2.27 3.62
C CYS A 123 3.45 -3.04 4.63
N GLN A 124 4.34 -2.35 5.33
CA GLN A 124 5.36 -2.92 6.21
C GLN A 124 5.21 -2.43 7.65
N ALA A 125 5.69 -3.22 8.61
CA ALA A 125 5.80 -2.79 10.01
C ALA A 125 7.13 -3.22 10.64
N ILE A 126 7.63 -2.41 11.59
CA ILE A 126 8.59 -2.87 12.60
C ILE A 126 7.89 -2.84 13.96
N ILE A 127 7.83 -3.99 14.62
CA ILE A 127 7.21 -4.15 15.92
C ILE A 127 8.24 -4.74 16.88
N CYS A 128 8.58 -4.02 17.93
CA CYS A 128 9.62 -4.43 18.88
C CYS A 128 10.93 -4.84 18.20
N GLY A 129 11.36 -4.07 17.17
CA GLY A 129 12.58 -4.32 16.40
C GLY A 129 12.51 -5.43 15.35
N LYS A 130 11.38 -6.11 15.20
CA LYS A 130 11.19 -7.15 14.17
C LYS A 130 10.41 -6.60 12.99
N LEU A 131 10.95 -6.80 11.78
CA LEU A 131 10.29 -6.45 10.52
C LEU A 131 9.18 -7.47 10.18
N PHE A 132 8.05 -6.96 9.74
CA PHE A 132 6.91 -7.69 9.20
C PHE A 132 6.57 -7.13 7.82
N GLU A 133 6.50 -8.02 6.85
CA GLU A 133 6.14 -7.75 5.47
C GLU A 133 5.04 -8.70 5.02
N ASN A 134 4.27 -8.29 4.01
CA ASN A 134 3.19 -9.09 3.44
C ASN A 134 3.17 -8.93 1.91
N GLY A 135 4.32 -9.21 1.28
CA GLY A 135 4.54 -9.00 -0.16
C GLY A 135 3.62 -9.81 -1.07
N LYS A 136 3.41 -9.31 -2.28
CA LYS A 136 2.62 -9.97 -3.32
C LYS A 136 3.45 -11.07 -3.98
N PRO A 137 2.94 -12.30 -4.13
CA PRO A 137 3.73 -13.48 -4.52
C PRO A 137 4.28 -13.45 -5.96
N PHE A 138 3.73 -12.59 -6.82
CA PHE A 138 4.13 -12.47 -8.23
C PHE A 138 5.18 -11.38 -8.47
N GLU A 139 5.36 -10.46 -7.53
CA GLU A 139 6.04 -9.19 -7.78
C GLU A 139 7.53 -9.37 -8.05
N GLU A 140 8.20 -10.23 -7.30
CA GLU A 140 9.61 -10.55 -7.44
C GLU A 140 9.96 -11.01 -8.87
N LYS A 141 9.24 -11.99 -9.41
CA LYS A 141 9.48 -12.53 -10.76
C LYS A 141 9.30 -11.49 -11.86
N ILE A 142 8.29 -10.62 -11.72
CA ILE A 142 8.03 -9.55 -12.69
C ILE A 142 9.11 -8.47 -12.58
N ALA A 143 9.54 -8.14 -11.36
CA ALA A 143 10.62 -7.20 -11.11
C ALA A 143 11.97 -7.69 -11.67
N GLU A 144 12.33 -8.97 -11.44
CA GLU A 144 13.50 -9.60 -12.03
C GLU A 144 13.51 -9.57 -13.55
N LYS A 145 12.36 -9.85 -14.18
CA LYS A 145 12.20 -9.76 -15.64
C LYS A 145 12.45 -8.34 -16.14
N ARG A 146 11.90 -7.31 -15.46
CA ARG A 146 12.17 -5.92 -15.77
C ARG A 146 13.65 -5.58 -15.63
N ALA A 147 14.26 -5.97 -14.52
CA ALA A 147 15.69 -5.72 -14.27
C ALA A 147 16.58 -6.36 -15.34
N SER A 148 16.29 -7.61 -15.75
CA SER A 148 17.02 -8.31 -16.82
C SER A 148 16.93 -7.58 -18.15
N MET A 149 15.76 -7.07 -18.53
CA MET A 149 15.58 -6.30 -19.79
C MET A 149 16.40 -5.01 -19.77
N ILE A 150 16.41 -4.27 -18.65
CA ILE A 150 17.19 -3.04 -18.53
C ILE A 150 18.70 -3.34 -18.57
N LYS A 151 19.17 -4.38 -17.87
CA LYS A 151 20.57 -4.83 -17.92
C LYS A 151 20.98 -5.30 -19.33
N GLY A 152 20.01 -5.78 -20.11
CA GLY A 152 20.20 -6.17 -21.54
C GLY A 152 20.18 -4.98 -22.51
N GLY A 153 20.05 -3.72 -22.03
CA GLY A 153 20.13 -2.51 -22.84
C GLY A 153 18.78 -1.89 -23.22
N MET A 154 17.65 -2.42 -22.71
CA MET A 154 16.33 -1.81 -22.88
C MET A 154 16.22 -0.57 -21.98
N THR A 155 15.54 0.47 -22.45
CA THR A 155 15.28 1.64 -21.60
C THR A 155 14.32 1.29 -20.46
N PRO A 156 14.42 1.96 -19.29
CA PRO A 156 13.52 1.72 -18.17
C PRO A 156 12.03 1.89 -18.52
N ALA A 157 11.70 2.84 -19.39
CA ALA A 157 10.33 3.09 -19.85
C ALA A 157 9.79 1.93 -20.72
N GLU A 158 10.59 1.45 -21.66
CA GLU A 158 10.24 0.29 -22.50
C GLU A 158 10.10 -0.97 -21.64
N ALA A 159 11.05 -1.25 -20.74
CA ALA A 159 11.00 -2.39 -19.85
C ALA A 159 9.74 -2.34 -18.95
N ARG A 160 9.37 -1.16 -18.45
CA ARG A 160 8.12 -0.97 -17.68
C ARG A 160 6.89 -1.32 -18.53
N LYS A 161 6.82 -0.82 -19.75
CA LYS A 161 5.72 -1.11 -20.69
C LYS A 161 5.61 -2.60 -21.02
N GLN A 162 6.75 -3.30 -21.13
CA GLN A 162 6.79 -4.74 -21.41
C GLN A 162 6.25 -5.60 -20.27
N ILE A 163 6.38 -5.15 -19.03
CA ILE A 163 5.85 -5.89 -17.86
C ILE A 163 4.41 -5.52 -17.50
N GLU A 164 3.84 -4.43 -18.03
CA GLU A 164 2.45 -4.03 -17.74
C GLU A 164 1.42 -5.14 -17.97
N PRO A 165 1.45 -5.88 -19.11
CA PRO A 165 0.52 -7.00 -19.29
C PRO A 165 0.63 -8.07 -18.22
N LEU A 166 1.85 -8.35 -17.72
CA LEU A 166 2.07 -9.32 -16.66
C LEU A 166 1.50 -8.86 -15.31
N LEU A 167 1.59 -7.56 -15.02
CA LEU A 167 0.99 -6.97 -13.84
C LEU A 167 -0.54 -7.04 -13.88
N VAL A 168 -1.14 -6.77 -15.07
CA VAL A 168 -2.58 -6.90 -15.27
C VAL A 168 -3.01 -8.36 -15.12
N GLU A 169 -2.29 -9.30 -15.73
CA GLU A 169 -2.57 -10.74 -15.60
C GLU A 169 -2.51 -11.21 -14.14
N ALA A 170 -1.51 -10.71 -13.38
CA ALA A 170 -1.40 -11.01 -11.95
C ALA A 170 -2.59 -10.46 -11.14
N MET A 171 -3.12 -9.28 -11.50
CA MET A 171 -4.34 -8.74 -10.89
C MET A 171 -5.56 -9.61 -11.25
N LEU A 172 -5.76 -9.93 -12.51
CA LEU A 172 -6.89 -10.74 -12.98
C LEU A 172 -6.93 -12.13 -12.33
N SER A 173 -5.77 -12.76 -12.17
CA SER A 173 -5.65 -14.12 -11.64
C SER A 173 -5.57 -14.18 -10.12
N GLY A 174 -4.99 -13.16 -9.45
CA GLY A 174 -4.56 -13.24 -8.06
C GLY A 174 -5.25 -12.29 -7.08
N GLN A 175 -5.75 -11.13 -7.53
CA GLN A 175 -6.31 -10.10 -6.65
C GLN A 175 -7.51 -10.64 -5.87
N ASN A 176 -7.43 -10.59 -4.53
CA ASN A 176 -8.39 -11.18 -3.60
C ASN A 176 -8.71 -12.69 -3.86
N LYS A 177 -7.72 -13.42 -4.39
CA LYS A 177 -7.76 -14.88 -4.58
C LYS A 177 -6.49 -15.56 -4.03
N THR A 178 -5.31 -14.95 -4.21
CA THR A 178 -4.02 -15.44 -3.75
C THR A 178 -3.24 -14.44 -2.91
N TYR A 179 -3.65 -13.17 -2.94
CA TYR A 179 -3.15 -12.10 -2.08
C TYR A 179 -4.29 -11.12 -1.77
N ALA A 180 -4.22 -10.47 -0.61
CA ALA A 180 -5.22 -9.54 -0.14
C ALA A 180 -4.95 -8.11 -0.60
N VAL A 181 -6.02 -7.40 -0.98
CA VAL A 181 -6.05 -5.94 -1.17
C VAL A 181 -7.43 -5.42 -0.78
N ILE A 182 -7.56 -4.12 -0.52
CA ILE A 182 -8.84 -3.44 -0.36
C ILE A 182 -9.25 -2.91 -1.73
N ASP A 183 -10.37 -3.41 -2.27
CA ASP A 183 -10.81 -3.06 -3.63
C ASP A 183 -12.34 -2.96 -3.80
N GLY A 184 -13.09 -2.91 -2.68
CA GLY A 184 -14.55 -2.85 -2.67
C GLY A 184 -15.24 -4.19 -2.99
N PHE A 185 -14.47 -5.30 -3.06
CA PHE A 185 -14.94 -6.68 -3.12
C PHE A 185 -14.39 -7.48 -1.94
N PRO A 186 -14.96 -8.68 -1.64
CA PRO A 186 -14.53 -9.48 -0.50
C PRO A 186 -13.01 -9.71 -0.48
N ILE A 187 -12.38 -9.36 0.63
CA ILE A 187 -10.93 -9.47 0.82
C ILE A 187 -10.55 -10.94 1.07
N TYR A 188 -9.49 -11.42 0.39
CA TYR A 188 -8.94 -12.76 0.61
C TYR A 188 -8.34 -12.86 2.01
N ARG A 189 -9.07 -13.52 2.92
CA ARG A 189 -8.79 -13.50 4.37
C ARG A 189 -7.45 -14.15 4.73
N GLU A 190 -7.06 -15.22 4.04
CA GLU A 190 -5.79 -15.90 4.24
C GLU A 190 -4.58 -15.04 3.84
N GLY A 191 -4.80 -14.03 3.01
CA GLY A 191 -3.79 -13.01 2.65
C GLY A 191 -3.68 -11.86 3.64
N VAL A 192 -4.54 -11.79 4.66
CA VAL A 192 -4.50 -10.76 5.72
C VAL A 192 -3.65 -11.26 6.88
N LYS A 193 -2.59 -10.52 7.21
CA LYS A 193 -1.74 -10.84 8.36
C LYS A 193 -2.19 -10.03 9.58
N VAL A 194 -2.24 -10.70 10.73
CA VAL A 194 -2.50 -10.09 12.04
C VAL A 194 -1.30 -10.35 12.95
N VAL A 195 -0.79 -9.30 13.57
CA VAL A 195 0.32 -9.38 14.53
C VAL A 195 -0.17 -8.82 15.86
N SER A 196 -0.28 -9.68 16.87
CA SER A 196 -0.65 -9.28 18.24
C SER A 196 0.58 -8.75 18.98
N LEU A 197 0.40 -7.64 19.72
CA LEU A 197 1.42 -7.08 20.59
C LEU A 197 1.35 -7.74 21.97
N MET A 198 2.50 -8.16 22.47
CA MET A 198 2.59 -8.82 23.78
C MET A 198 2.96 -7.85 24.93
N ASP A 199 3.66 -6.75 24.59
CA ASP A 199 4.20 -5.82 25.59
C ASP A 199 3.45 -4.48 25.57
N GLU A 200 3.23 -3.90 26.78
CA GLU A 200 2.50 -2.63 26.95
C GLU A 200 3.27 -1.40 26.46
N HIS A 201 4.58 -1.48 26.26
CA HIS A 201 5.44 -0.39 25.81
C HIS A 201 6.05 -0.66 24.43
N SER A 202 5.27 -1.27 23.54
CA SER A 202 5.75 -1.63 22.21
C SER A 202 6.05 -0.39 21.37
N MET A 203 7.25 -0.35 20.79
CA MET A 203 7.57 0.57 19.70
C MET A 203 7.04 -0.03 18.38
N ILE A 204 6.23 0.73 17.68
CA ILE A 204 5.60 0.31 16.42
C ILE A 204 5.95 1.32 15.34
N VAL A 205 6.44 0.82 14.21
CA VAL A 205 6.58 1.56 12.96
C VAL A 205 5.61 0.96 11.96
N LEU A 206 4.83 1.81 11.28
CA LEU A 206 4.03 1.42 10.13
C LEU A 206 4.49 2.23 8.93
N ALA A 207 4.61 1.60 7.76
CA ALA A 207 5.04 2.26 6.54
C ALA A 207 4.43 1.64 5.27
N SER A 208 4.33 2.43 4.20
CA SER A 208 4.07 1.93 2.85
C SER A 208 5.31 1.29 2.22
N ASP A 209 5.16 0.63 1.07
CA ASP A 209 6.24 -0.02 0.32
C ASP A 209 7.22 0.95 -0.37
N GLY A 210 6.94 2.26 -0.28
CA GLY A 210 7.82 3.31 -0.76
C GLY A 210 9.17 3.40 -0.04
N TYR A 211 9.35 2.67 1.06
CA TYR A 211 10.65 2.46 1.73
C TYR A 211 11.19 1.07 1.41
N PRO A 212 12.19 0.92 0.49
CA PRO A 212 12.77 -0.39 0.15
C PRO A 212 13.47 -1.07 1.34
N VAL A 213 13.96 -0.25 2.27
CA VAL A 213 14.57 -0.69 3.53
C VAL A 213 13.93 0.13 4.64
N LEU A 214 12.97 -0.48 5.33
CA LEU A 214 12.35 0.13 6.49
C LEU A 214 13.26 0.00 7.72
N MET A 215 13.48 1.12 8.43
CA MET A 215 14.32 1.20 9.61
C MET A 215 13.52 1.66 10.83
N PRO A 216 14.02 1.41 12.06
CA PRO A 216 13.34 1.79 13.29
C PRO A 216 13.09 3.31 13.46
N THR A 217 13.87 4.15 12.79
CA THR A 217 13.68 5.62 12.79
C THR A 217 13.41 6.15 11.39
N LEU A 218 12.68 7.26 11.31
CA LEU A 218 12.42 7.95 10.06
C LEU A 218 13.71 8.42 9.38
N ALA A 219 14.65 8.95 10.17
CA ALA A 219 15.94 9.43 9.66
C ALA A 219 16.73 8.31 8.97
N GLU A 220 16.82 7.13 9.59
CA GLU A 220 17.52 5.97 9.01
C GLU A 220 16.80 5.44 7.75
N SER A 221 15.45 5.41 7.74
CA SER A 221 14.66 5.01 6.56
C SER A 221 14.86 5.97 5.38
N GLU A 222 14.85 7.27 5.63
CA GLU A 222 15.11 8.29 4.60
C GLU A 222 16.56 8.24 4.09
N GLU A 223 17.54 7.97 4.97
CA GLU A 223 18.95 7.79 4.57
C GLU A 223 19.12 6.53 3.69
N ALA A 224 18.49 5.42 4.08
CA ALA A 224 18.51 4.19 3.29
C ALA A 224 17.88 4.39 1.90
N LEU A 225 16.74 5.09 1.82
CA LEU A 225 16.10 5.45 0.55
C LEU A 225 17.00 6.37 -0.30
N ALA A 226 17.62 7.37 0.29
CA ALA A 226 18.53 8.27 -0.42
C ALA A 226 19.73 7.52 -1.00
N LYS A 227 20.32 6.58 -0.26
CA LYS A 227 21.39 5.68 -0.73
C LYS A 227 20.91 4.79 -1.87
N GLN A 228 19.70 4.22 -1.77
CA GLN A 228 19.10 3.40 -2.83
C GLN A 228 18.95 4.21 -4.12
N ILE A 229 18.36 5.41 -4.04
CA ILE A 229 18.15 6.29 -5.21
C ILE A 229 19.49 6.69 -5.84
N ALA A 230 20.52 7.00 -5.04
CA ALA A 230 21.82 7.39 -5.54
C ALA A 230 22.58 6.25 -6.25
N ASN A 231 22.48 5.02 -5.73
CA ASN A 231 23.27 3.89 -6.22
C ASN A 231 22.52 3.04 -7.26
N ASP A 232 21.21 2.95 -7.17
CA ASP A 232 20.36 2.11 -8.03
C ASP A 232 18.99 2.76 -8.28
N PRO A 233 18.96 3.91 -9.00
CA PRO A 233 17.72 4.68 -9.21
C PRO A 233 16.65 3.91 -9.97
N GLN A 234 17.04 2.86 -10.68
CA GLN A 234 16.11 2.04 -11.44
C GLN A 234 15.66 0.79 -10.71
N ASN A 235 16.13 0.56 -9.47
CA ASN A 235 15.75 -0.61 -8.69
C ASN A 235 15.94 -1.93 -9.45
N ILE A 236 17.18 -2.18 -9.89
CA ILE A 236 17.54 -3.35 -10.71
C ILE A 236 18.73 -4.15 -10.15
N ASN A 237 19.33 -3.69 -9.03
CA ASN A 237 20.53 -4.32 -8.45
C ASN A 237 20.32 -4.67 -6.97
N SER A 238 20.46 -3.67 -6.07
CA SER A 238 20.41 -3.87 -4.61
C SER A 238 18.99 -4.06 -4.08
N PHE A 239 18.03 -3.44 -4.71
CA PHE A 239 16.60 -3.62 -4.51
C PHE A 239 15.95 -3.77 -5.88
N ILE A 240 15.30 -4.91 -6.12
CA ILE A 240 14.70 -5.20 -7.42
C ILE A 240 13.20 -4.95 -7.33
N ALA A 241 12.69 -4.01 -8.15
CA ALA A 241 11.28 -3.62 -8.14
C ALA A 241 10.69 -3.49 -9.55
N THR A 242 9.36 -3.51 -9.63
CA THR A 242 8.63 -3.35 -10.89
C THR A 242 8.69 -1.92 -11.44
N LYS A 243 9.17 -0.97 -10.64
CA LYS A 243 9.30 0.45 -10.98
C LYS A 243 10.64 1.02 -10.50
N GLY A 244 11.15 2.02 -11.20
CA GLY A 244 12.29 2.84 -10.80
C GLY A 244 11.92 4.31 -10.78
N ILE A 245 12.88 5.18 -10.57
CA ILE A 245 12.64 6.62 -10.58
C ILE A 245 12.33 7.10 -11.99
N ILE A 246 11.34 7.97 -12.11
CA ILE A 246 10.96 8.64 -13.36
C ILE A 246 11.47 10.08 -13.29
N GLU A 247 11.91 10.62 -14.41
CA GLU A 247 12.38 12.01 -14.51
C GLU A 247 11.33 12.99 -13.96
N GLY A 248 11.77 13.90 -13.10
CA GLY A 248 10.93 14.87 -12.39
C GLY A 248 10.28 14.34 -11.10
N ASN A 249 10.43 13.06 -10.77
CA ASN A 249 10.00 12.51 -9.50
C ASN A 249 11.11 12.63 -8.43
N LYS A 250 10.67 12.73 -7.17
CA LYS A 250 11.57 12.77 -5.99
C LYS A 250 11.94 11.37 -5.48
N SER A 251 11.13 10.36 -5.85
CA SER A 251 11.28 8.97 -5.46
C SER A 251 10.67 8.06 -6.53
N PHE A 252 10.89 6.75 -6.45
CA PHE A 252 10.26 5.78 -7.34
C PHE A 252 8.80 5.49 -6.94
N ASP A 253 8.41 5.76 -5.67
CA ASP A 253 7.04 5.67 -5.17
C ASP A 253 6.67 6.78 -4.20
N ASP A 254 5.36 6.91 -3.92
CA ASP A 254 4.85 7.62 -2.76
C ASP A 254 5.32 6.88 -1.51
N ARG A 255 5.48 7.57 -0.38
CA ARG A 255 5.93 6.94 0.86
C ARG A 255 5.34 7.56 2.09
N THR A 256 4.94 6.72 3.00
CA THR A 256 4.38 7.08 4.30
C THR A 256 5.07 6.29 5.41
N TYR A 257 5.40 6.96 6.50
CA TYR A 257 6.03 6.41 7.68
C TYR A 257 5.37 6.99 8.92
N ILE A 258 5.12 6.17 9.92
CA ILE A 258 4.74 6.63 11.26
C ILE A 258 5.35 5.71 12.31
N ARG A 259 5.93 6.31 13.36
CA ARG A 259 6.40 5.62 14.56
C ARG A 259 5.63 6.06 15.77
N ILE A 260 5.17 5.09 16.56
CA ILE A 260 4.39 5.31 17.76
C ILE A 260 4.91 4.47 18.94
N THR A 261 4.54 4.87 20.14
CA THR A 261 4.63 4.05 21.33
C THR A 261 3.24 3.86 21.94
N GLU A 262 3.00 2.68 22.47
CA GLU A 262 1.93 2.47 23.43
C GLU A 262 2.41 2.98 24.80
N ASP A 263 1.58 3.79 25.48
CA ASP A 263 1.84 4.28 26.84
C ASP A 263 1.22 3.32 27.86
#